data_a7c3fab4d37d4065aa24ec96e6f0c9f7
#
_entry.id   a7c3fab4d37d4065aa24ec96e6f0c9f7
#
_cell.length_a   1.000
_cell.length_b   1.000
_cell.length_c   1.000
_cell.angle_alpha   90.00
_cell.angle_beta   90.00
_cell.angle_gamma   90.00
#
_symmetry.space_group_name_H-M   'P 1'
#
loop_
_entity.id
_entity.type
_entity.pdbx_description
1 polymer ?
#
loop_
_entity_poly.entity_id
_entity_poly.type
_entity_poly.pdbx_seq_one_letter_code
_entity_poly.pdbx_strand_id
1 'polypeptide(L)'
;MVYLIDGRLVTEITYTDVLNPRWGNKAKEYIYCDVNFGHVHEETVLFCARADDCEAHGREIYQRCVDGDFGPVGDYDPLPDITGDEAMSLLREARNNLMSETDFWALPDSPEMTEAQAAYRQALRDLPANNPNALLRYENDNFNSVWVNVTWPAKPE
;
A
#
# COMPACT_ATOMS: atom_id res chain seq x y z
N MET A 1 24.17 4.23 17.20
CA MET A 1 24.50 3.58 15.90
C MET A 1 25.29 4.57 15.08
N VAL A 2 26.20 4.16 14.20
CA VAL A 2 26.97 5.09 13.34
C VAL A 2 26.43 4.97 11.93
N TYR A 3 26.03 6.08 11.34
CA TYR A 3 25.46 6.16 9.99
C TYR A 3 26.50 6.74 9.03
N LEU A 4 26.57 6.23 7.81
CA LEU A 4 27.37 6.82 6.74
C LEU A 4 26.43 7.60 5.81
N ILE A 5 26.46 8.94 5.90
CA ILE A 5 25.62 9.83 5.12
C ILE A 5 26.55 10.76 4.32
N ASP A 6 26.42 10.77 3.00
CA ASP A 6 27.26 11.56 2.07
C ASP A 6 28.79 11.43 2.34
N GLY A 7 29.23 10.20 2.70
CA GLY A 7 30.63 9.92 3.02
C GLY A 7 31.10 10.42 4.38
N ARG A 8 30.20 10.90 5.23
CA ARG A 8 30.48 11.31 6.62
C ARG A 8 29.88 10.33 7.62
N LEU A 9 30.62 10.06 8.69
CA LEU A 9 30.11 9.27 9.81
C LEU A 9 29.27 10.17 10.72
N VAL A 10 27.99 9.86 10.84
CA VAL A 10 27.04 10.56 11.71
C VAL A 10 26.67 9.63 12.86
N THR A 11 26.86 10.07 14.08
CA THR A 11 26.56 9.28 15.29
C THR A 11 25.15 9.50 15.82
N GLU A 12 24.50 10.58 15.41
CA GLU A 12 23.16 10.97 15.85
C GLU A 12 22.42 11.65 14.69
N ILE A 13 21.20 11.23 14.44
CA ILE A 13 20.32 11.89 13.48
C ILE A 13 19.60 13.01 14.22
N THR A 14 19.80 14.24 13.74
CA THR A 14 19.16 15.45 14.29
C THR A 14 18.06 15.93 13.35
N TYR A 15 17.02 16.54 13.91
CA TYR A 15 15.95 17.19 13.18
C TYR A 15 15.64 18.56 13.79
N THR A 16 15.08 19.48 13.01
CA THR A 16 14.72 20.83 13.43
C THR A 16 13.23 21.03 13.53
N ASP A 17 12.49 20.61 12.51
CA ASP A 17 11.07 20.86 12.40
C ASP A 17 10.31 19.55 12.17
N VAL A 18 9.15 19.44 12.81
CA VAL A 18 8.16 18.38 12.59
C VAL A 18 6.84 19.05 12.33
N LEU A 19 6.30 18.87 11.13
CA LEU A 19 5.11 19.56 10.65
C LEU A 19 4.02 18.56 10.28
N ASN A 20 2.78 19.02 10.31
CA ASN A 20 1.61 18.28 9.82
C ASN A 20 1.47 16.85 10.41
N PRO A 21 1.65 16.65 11.74
CA PRO A 21 1.47 15.33 12.31
C PRO A 21 0.03 14.86 12.12
N ARG A 22 -0.14 13.64 11.59
CA ARG A 22 -1.44 13.01 11.40
C ARG A 22 -1.37 11.52 11.65
N TRP A 23 -2.44 10.95 12.18
CA TRP A 23 -2.50 9.51 12.38
C TRP A 23 -2.37 8.78 11.05
N GLY A 24 -1.51 7.80 10.99
CA GLY A 24 -1.27 7.03 9.78
C GLY A 24 -2.24 5.87 9.60
N ASN A 25 -3.01 5.49 10.65
CA ASN A 25 -4.07 4.53 10.54
C ASN A 25 -5.20 4.81 11.56
N LYS A 26 -6.34 4.15 11.35
CA LYS A 26 -7.52 4.27 12.22
C LYS A 26 -7.26 3.77 13.65
N ALA A 27 -6.35 2.83 13.84
CA ALA A 27 -5.97 2.29 15.14
C ALA A 27 -5.03 3.21 15.93
N LYS A 28 -4.52 4.29 15.29
CA LYS A 28 -3.61 5.29 15.89
C LYS A 28 -2.29 4.67 16.38
N GLU A 29 -1.76 3.75 15.59
CA GLU A 29 -0.52 3.03 15.92
C GLU A 29 0.75 3.77 15.51
N TYR A 30 0.66 4.64 14.51
CA TYR A 30 1.79 5.42 14.01
C TYR A 30 1.32 6.78 13.46
N ILE A 31 2.28 7.70 13.33
CA ILE A 31 2.04 9.07 12.91
C ILE A 31 2.88 9.36 11.67
N TYR A 32 2.26 9.88 10.63
CA TYR A 32 2.96 10.53 9.53
C TYR A 32 3.15 12.01 9.85
N CYS A 33 4.34 12.51 9.56
CA CYS A 33 4.69 13.92 9.68
C CYS A 33 5.75 14.30 8.67
N ASP A 34 5.86 15.58 8.38
CA ASP A 34 6.91 16.12 7.53
C ASP A 34 8.07 16.58 8.43
N VAL A 35 9.25 15.98 8.27
CA VAL A 35 10.38 16.22 9.17
C VAL A 35 11.55 16.81 8.39
N ASN A 36 12.13 17.88 8.94
CA ASN A 36 13.41 18.41 8.46
C ASN A 36 14.56 17.77 9.22
N PHE A 37 15.25 16.83 8.57
CA PHE A 37 16.43 16.19 9.12
C PHE A 37 17.70 16.95 8.73
N GLY A 38 18.57 17.21 9.68
CA GLY A 38 19.80 17.98 9.46
C GLY A 38 20.80 17.38 8.46
N HIS A 39 20.61 16.13 8.04
CA HIS A 39 21.45 15.44 7.06
C HIS A 39 20.78 15.30 5.67
N VAL A 40 19.55 15.75 5.52
CA VAL A 40 18.79 15.75 4.25
C VAL A 40 18.77 17.18 3.73
N HIS A 41 19.11 17.38 2.45
CA HIS A 41 19.18 18.71 1.85
C HIS A 41 17.81 19.27 1.43
N GLU A 42 16.77 18.46 1.46
CA GLU A 42 15.40 18.88 1.22
C GLU A 42 14.82 19.59 2.45
N GLU A 43 13.84 20.47 2.24
CA GLU A 43 13.25 21.23 3.33
C GLU A 43 12.57 20.32 4.35
N THR A 44 11.79 19.33 3.88
CA THR A 44 11.15 18.30 4.71
C THR A 44 10.99 17.00 3.96
N VAL A 45 10.96 15.89 4.68
CA VAL A 45 10.64 14.56 4.15
C VAL A 45 9.48 13.95 4.92
N LEU A 46 8.64 13.20 4.23
CA LEU A 46 7.58 12.44 4.88
C LEU A 46 8.20 11.34 5.76
N PHE A 47 7.88 11.36 7.03
CA PHE A 47 8.39 10.43 8.02
C PHE A 47 7.25 9.68 8.72
N CYS A 48 7.47 8.38 8.99
CA CYS A 48 6.56 7.53 9.74
C CYS A 48 7.14 7.30 11.13
N ALA A 49 6.61 7.98 12.13
CA ALA A 49 7.02 7.85 13.51
C ALA A 49 6.19 6.77 14.23
N ARG A 50 6.86 5.92 15.02
CA ARG A 50 6.23 4.84 15.79
C ARG A 50 6.74 4.81 17.21
N ALA A 51 5.88 4.34 18.15
CA ALA A 51 6.29 4.15 19.54
C ALA A 51 7.36 3.06 19.70
N ASP A 52 7.36 2.07 18.81
CA ASP A 52 8.27 0.91 18.79
C ASP A 52 9.36 1.01 17.70
N ASP A 53 9.61 2.21 17.18
CA ASP A 53 10.63 2.42 16.16
C ASP A 53 11.99 1.88 16.63
N CYS A 54 12.72 1.23 15.71
CA CYS A 54 14.08 0.76 15.99
C CYS A 54 15.05 1.92 16.31
N GLU A 55 14.81 3.10 15.71
CA GLU A 55 15.63 4.27 15.88
C GLU A 55 15.12 5.20 17.01
N ALA A 56 16.05 5.78 17.77
CA ALA A 56 15.69 6.62 18.91
C ALA A 56 14.92 7.88 18.49
N HIS A 57 15.31 8.51 17.39
CA HIS A 57 14.65 9.71 16.88
C HIS A 57 13.21 9.43 16.42
N GLY A 58 12.92 8.24 15.88
CA GLY A 58 11.57 7.85 15.49
C GLY A 58 10.64 7.74 16.71
N ARG A 59 11.10 7.08 17.78
CA ARG A 59 10.37 7.01 19.06
C ARG A 59 10.17 8.37 19.71
N GLU A 60 11.20 9.21 19.67
CA GLU A 60 11.15 10.58 20.21
C GLU A 60 10.13 11.43 19.46
N ILE A 61 10.19 11.46 18.13
CA ILE A 61 9.24 12.21 17.30
C ILE A 61 7.81 11.74 17.57
N TYR A 62 7.58 10.41 17.61
CA TYR A 62 6.26 9.86 17.94
C TYR A 62 5.73 10.38 19.28
N GLN A 63 6.55 10.27 20.35
CA GLN A 63 6.14 10.70 21.68
C GLN A 63 5.84 12.19 21.72
N ARG A 64 6.67 13.02 21.13
CA ARG A 64 6.49 14.48 21.09
C ARG A 64 5.27 14.90 20.26
N CYS A 65 4.94 14.15 19.18
CA CYS A 65 3.68 14.36 18.48
C CYS A 65 2.47 14.06 19.39
N VAL A 66 2.52 12.94 20.13
CA VAL A 66 1.45 12.54 21.05
C VAL A 66 1.30 13.55 22.19
N ASP A 67 2.42 14.08 22.71
CA ASP A 67 2.44 15.09 23.77
C ASP A 67 1.98 16.48 23.28
N GLY A 68 1.86 16.68 21.96
CA GLY A 68 1.37 17.91 21.35
C GLY A 68 2.42 18.98 21.13
N ASP A 69 3.72 18.66 21.24
CA ASP A 69 4.82 19.60 21.05
C ASP A 69 4.80 20.24 19.65
N PHE A 70 4.27 19.54 18.66
CA PHE A 70 4.17 19.98 17.26
C PHE A 70 2.74 20.33 16.83
N GLY A 71 1.87 20.58 17.83
CA GLY A 71 0.45 20.80 17.62
C GLY A 71 -0.39 19.52 17.69
N PRO A 72 -1.71 19.61 17.48
CA PRO A 72 -2.58 18.45 17.56
C PRO A 72 -2.28 17.48 16.41
N VAL A 73 -2.26 16.18 16.71
CA VAL A 73 -2.17 15.15 15.67
C VAL A 73 -3.49 15.11 14.92
N GLY A 74 -3.44 15.37 13.61
CA GLY A 74 -4.60 15.33 12.73
C GLY A 74 -5.21 13.93 12.66
N ASP A 75 -6.48 13.87 12.30
CA ASP A 75 -7.17 12.59 12.09
C ASP A 75 -6.58 11.80 10.92
N TYR A 76 -6.77 10.50 10.97
CA TYR A 76 -6.43 9.62 9.87
C TYR A 76 -7.29 9.94 8.64
N ASP A 77 -6.60 10.21 7.52
CA ASP A 77 -7.21 10.42 6.21
C ASP A 77 -6.86 9.23 5.31
N PRO A 78 -7.77 8.28 5.08
CA PRO A 78 -7.50 7.12 4.27
C PRO A 78 -7.26 7.51 2.81
N LEU A 79 -6.39 6.78 2.13
CA LEU A 79 -6.22 6.93 0.68
C LEU A 79 -7.58 6.73 -0.02
N PRO A 80 -7.90 7.58 -1.00
CA PRO A 80 -9.15 7.44 -1.74
C PRO A 80 -9.21 6.10 -2.47
N ASP A 81 -10.41 5.53 -2.56
CA ASP A 81 -10.66 4.34 -3.38
C ASP A 81 -10.30 4.63 -4.85
N ILE A 82 -9.60 3.72 -5.50
CA ILE A 82 -9.41 3.76 -6.95
C ILE A 82 -10.70 3.27 -7.61
N THR A 83 -11.30 4.10 -8.46
CA THR A 83 -12.61 3.85 -9.07
C THR A 83 -12.59 4.10 -10.59
N GLY A 84 -13.70 3.82 -11.26
CA GLY A 84 -13.89 4.14 -12.67
C GLY A 84 -12.91 3.43 -13.61
N ASP A 85 -12.41 4.15 -14.61
CA ASP A 85 -11.56 3.57 -15.67
C ASP A 85 -10.22 3.06 -15.13
N GLU A 86 -9.68 3.70 -14.11
CA GLU A 86 -8.43 3.26 -13.47
C GLU A 86 -8.62 1.92 -12.76
N ALA A 87 -9.67 1.77 -11.96
CA ALA A 87 -10.00 0.50 -11.31
C ALA A 87 -10.25 -0.60 -12.34
N MET A 88 -10.96 -0.29 -13.42
CA MET A 88 -11.23 -1.23 -14.50
C MET A 88 -9.96 -1.64 -15.26
N SER A 89 -8.97 -0.77 -15.39
CA SER A 89 -7.67 -1.10 -15.96
C SER A 89 -6.90 -2.08 -15.08
N LEU A 90 -6.83 -1.81 -13.78
CA LEU A 90 -6.19 -2.69 -12.80
C LEU A 90 -6.91 -4.04 -12.69
N LEU A 91 -8.24 -4.06 -12.77
CA LEU A 91 -9.02 -5.30 -12.77
C LEU A 91 -8.69 -6.18 -13.99
N ARG A 92 -8.53 -5.56 -15.16
CA ARG A 92 -8.12 -6.29 -16.39
C ARG A 92 -6.70 -6.84 -16.25
N GLU A 93 -5.80 -6.09 -15.64
CA GLU A 93 -4.43 -6.56 -15.38
C GLU A 93 -4.42 -7.76 -14.42
N ALA A 94 -5.11 -7.66 -13.28
CA ALA A 94 -5.25 -8.76 -12.32
C ALA A 94 -5.87 -10.00 -12.98
N ARG A 95 -6.94 -9.82 -13.78
CA ARG A 95 -7.56 -10.89 -14.57
C ARG A 95 -6.57 -11.52 -15.57
N ASN A 96 -5.78 -10.70 -16.27
CA ASN A 96 -4.80 -11.19 -17.24
C ASN A 96 -3.73 -12.06 -16.58
N ASN A 97 -3.30 -11.69 -15.36
CA ASN A 97 -2.37 -12.51 -14.58
C ASN A 97 -2.96 -13.89 -14.28
N LEU A 98 -4.22 -13.96 -13.85
CA LEU A 98 -4.92 -15.23 -13.61
C LEU A 98 -5.15 -16.03 -14.92
N MET A 99 -5.38 -15.35 -16.04
CA MET A 99 -5.47 -16.02 -17.34
C MET A 99 -4.15 -16.65 -17.75
N SER A 100 -3.03 -15.92 -17.59
CA SER A 100 -1.70 -16.43 -17.96
C SER A 100 -1.26 -17.65 -17.13
N GLU A 101 -1.67 -17.71 -15.86
CA GLU A 101 -1.45 -18.90 -15.01
C GLU A 101 -2.10 -20.17 -15.54
N THR A 102 -3.05 -20.05 -16.44
CA THR A 102 -3.83 -21.18 -16.99
C THR A 102 -3.66 -21.35 -18.49
N ASP A 103 -2.77 -20.59 -19.13
CA ASP A 103 -2.57 -20.66 -20.58
C ASP A 103 -2.08 -22.03 -21.04
N PHE A 104 -1.32 -22.72 -20.18
CA PHE A 104 -0.86 -24.07 -20.47
C PHE A 104 -1.98 -25.09 -20.63
N TRP A 105 -3.19 -24.86 -20.06
CA TRP A 105 -4.36 -25.74 -20.27
C TRP A 105 -4.85 -25.72 -21.73
N ALA A 106 -4.53 -24.66 -22.49
CA ALA A 106 -4.96 -24.49 -23.88
C ALA A 106 -3.88 -24.84 -24.90
N LEU A 107 -2.72 -25.38 -24.48
CA LEU A 107 -1.67 -25.77 -25.38
C LEU A 107 -2.02 -27.06 -26.12
N PRO A 108 -1.59 -27.23 -27.39
CA PRO A 108 -1.92 -28.39 -28.18
C PRO A 108 -1.34 -29.75 -27.66
N ASP A 109 -0.31 -29.66 -26.81
CA ASP A 109 0.36 -30.79 -26.18
C ASP A 109 -0.06 -31.05 -24.72
N SER A 110 -1.03 -30.25 -24.23
CA SER A 110 -1.68 -30.44 -22.93
C SER A 110 -2.85 -31.40 -23.02
N PRO A 111 -3.22 -32.10 -21.93
CA PRO A 111 -4.49 -32.80 -21.86
C PRO A 111 -5.68 -31.90 -22.24
N GLU A 112 -6.74 -32.49 -22.79
CA GLU A 112 -7.95 -31.74 -23.11
C GLU A 112 -8.51 -31.05 -21.87
N MET A 113 -8.84 -29.77 -22.04
CA MET A 113 -9.33 -28.91 -20.94
C MET A 113 -10.66 -29.46 -20.40
N THR A 114 -10.78 -29.62 -19.09
CA THR A 114 -12.01 -30.02 -18.46
C THR A 114 -13.08 -28.92 -18.58
N GLU A 115 -14.37 -29.28 -18.44
CA GLU A 115 -15.48 -28.31 -18.44
C GLU A 115 -15.30 -27.26 -17.35
N ALA A 116 -14.81 -27.63 -16.15
CA ALA A 116 -14.56 -26.72 -15.05
C ALA A 116 -13.44 -25.70 -15.38
N GLN A 117 -12.37 -26.16 -16.03
CA GLN A 117 -11.27 -25.29 -16.50
C GLN A 117 -11.74 -24.34 -17.59
N ALA A 118 -12.54 -24.81 -18.52
CA ALA A 118 -13.12 -23.98 -19.57
C ALA A 118 -14.07 -22.92 -18.99
N ALA A 119 -14.94 -23.31 -18.05
CA ALA A 119 -15.85 -22.40 -17.35
C ALA A 119 -15.09 -21.34 -16.55
N TYR A 120 -14.03 -21.71 -15.83
CA TYR A 120 -13.18 -20.76 -15.09
C TYR A 120 -12.57 -19.72 -16.03
N ARG A 121 -11.96 -20.16 -17.15
CA ARG A 121 -11.36 -19.25 -18.13
C ARG A 121 -12.43 -18.33 -18.78
N GLN A 122 -13.64 -18.84 -19.01
CA GLN A 122 -14.73 -18.01 -19.51
C GLN A 122 -15.16 -16.97 -18.47
N ALA A 123 -15.32 -17.38 -17.21
CA ALA A 123 -15.67 -16.46 -16.12
C ALA A 123 -14.61 -15.35 -15.95
N LEU A 124 -13.31 -15.66 -16.12
CA LEU A 124 -12.25 -14.65 -16.14
C LEU A 124 -12.41 -13.66 -17.32
N ARG A 125 -12.75 -14.13 -18.53
CA ARG A 125 -12.99 -13.22 -19.68
C ARG A 125 -14.12 -12.25 -19.41
N ASP A 126 -15.17 -12.74 -18.77
CA ASP A 126 -16.39 -11.97 -18.48
C ASP A 126 -16.26 -11.12 -17.20
N LEU A 127 -15.19 -11.30 -16.40
CA LEU A 127 -15.01 -10.66 -15.11
C LEU A 127 -15.18 -9.13 -15.13
N PRO A 128 -14.57 -8.37 -16.07
CA PRO A 128 -14.76 -6.92 -16.11
C PRO A 128 -16.19 -6.50 -16.43
N ALA A 129 -16.86 -7.22 -17.32
CA ALA A 129 -18.24 -6.92 -17.71
C ALA A 129 -19.24 -7.24 -16.57
N ASN A 130 -18.95 -8.28 -15.80
CA ASN A 130 -19.79 -8.70 -14.67
C ASN A 130 -19.57 -7.85 -13.40
N ASN A 131 -18.51 -7.03 -13.36
CA ASN A 131 -18.17 -6.20 -12.21
C ASN A 131 -17.95 -4.72 -12.62
N PRO A 132 -18.97 -4.05 -13.21
CA PRO A 132 -18.83 -2.70 -13.76
C PRO A 132 -18.55 -1.63 -12.68
N ASN A 133 -18.86 -1.93 -11.41
CA ASN A 133 -18.64 -1.05 -10.26
C ASN A 133 -17.48 -1.53 -9.40
N ALA A 134 -16.53 -2.25 -9.98
CA ALA A 134 -15.32 -2.66 -9.28
C ALA A 134 -14.55 -1.44 -8.80
N LEU A 135 -14.04 -1.51 -7.58
CA LEU A 135 -13.11 -0.52 -7.05
C LEU A 135 -12.02 -1.22 -6.23
N LEU A 136 -10.88 -0.56 -6.12
CA LEU A 136 -9.76 -1.01 -5.31
C LEU A 136 -9.64 -0.10 -4.09
N ARG A 137 -9.78 -0.67 -2.91
CA ARG A 137 -9.71 0.02 -1.61
C ARG A 137 -8.43 -0.32 -0.90
N TYR A 138 -7.76 0.69 -0.36
CA TYR A 138 -6.65 0.49 0.56
C TYR A 138 -7.19 0.19 1.96
N GLU A 139 -6.89 -0.99 2.49
CA GLU A 139 -7.36 -1.38 3.85
C GLU A 139 -6.55 -0.75 4.96
N ASN A 140 -5.31 -0.44 4.69
CA ASN A 140 -4.36 0.21 5.63
C ASN A 140 -3.23 0.83 4.82
N ASP A 141 -2.46 1.70 5.49
CA ASP A 141 -1.36 2.45 4.89
C ASP A 141 -0.14 1.59 4.48
N ASN A 142 -0.22 0.28 4.64
CA ASN A 142 0.77 -0.69 4.12
C ASN A 142 0.55 -1.02 2.64
N PHE A 143 -0.21 -0.22 1.91
CA PHE A 143 -0.58 -0.44 0.51
C PHE A 143 -1.27 -1.79 0.23
N ASN A 144 -1.75 -2.47 1.28
CA ASN A 144 -2.63 -3.59 1.11
C ASN A 144 -3.95 -3.08 0.54
N SER A 145 -4.29 -3.59 -0.63
CA SER A 145 -5.53 -3.21 -1.31
C SER A 145 -6.42 -4.42 -1.50
N VAL A 146 -7.71 -4.19 -1.42
CA VAL A 146 -8.75 -5.21 -1.63
C VAL A 146 -9.68 -4.79 -2.74
N TRP A 147 -10.09 -5.76 -3.53
CA TRP A 147 -11.14 -5.55 -4.51
C TRP A 147 -12.51 -5.53 -3.83
N VAL A 148 -13.25 -4.46 -4.06
CA VAL A 148 -14.63 -4.29 -3.60
C VAL A 148 -15.55 -4.37 -4.82
N ASN A 149 -16.72 -4.98 -4.67
CA ASN A 149 -17.67 -5.24 -5.73
C ASN A 149 -17.12 -6.13 -6.87
N VAL A 150 -16.19 -7.04 -6.54
CA VAL A 150 -15.66 -8.02 -7.49
C VAL A 150 -15.92 -9.43 -6.98
N THR A 151 -16.56 -10.23 -7.83
CA THR A 151 -16.75 -11.67 -7.57
C THR A 151 -15.74 -12.45 -8.41
N TRP A 152 -14.70 -12.96 -7.74
CA TRP A 152 -13.66 -13.76 -8.38
C TRP A 152 -14.14 -15.19 -8.63
N PRO A 153 -13.91 -15.75 -9.81
CA PRO A 153 -14.20 -17.16 -10.05
C PRO A 153 -13.24 -18.07 -9.27
N ALA A 154 -13.76 -19.16 -8.75
CA ALA A 154 -12.94 -20.16 -8.08
C ALA A 154 -12.11 -20.96 -9.10
N LYS A 155 -10.79 -21.00 -8.93
CA LYS A 155 -9.89 -21.80 -9.78
C LYS A 155 -10.13 -23.28 -9.50
N PRO A 156 -10.41 -24.12 -10.51
CA PRO A 156 -10.53 -25.57 -10.34
C PRO A 156 -9.15 -26.19 -10.03
N GLU A 157 -9.19 -27.31 -9.32
CA GLU A 157 -8.01 -28.13 -9.00
C GLU A 157 -7.41 -28.80 -10.25
#